data_eeb9c9849ceef79cec6036bf68d91aa7
#
_entry.id   eeb9c9849ceef79cec6036bf68d91aa7
#
_cell.length_a   1.000
_cell.length_b   1.000
_cell.length_c   1.000
_cell.angle_alpha   90.00
_cell.angle_beta   90.00
_cell.angle_gamma   90.00
#
_symmetry.space_group_name_H-M   'P 1'
#
loop_
_entity.id
_entity.type
_entity.pdbx_description
1 polymer ?
#
loop_
_entity_poly.entity_id
_entity_poly.type
_entity_poly.pdbx_seq_one_letter_code
_entity_poly.pdbx_strand_id
1 'polypeptide(L)'
;GLRNFSNIVQSERQHQRAVQGLLQTYRLTDPTAGKRAGEFTDPEFTQLYQQLVTQGARSNVDALKVGALIEELDIADLNQLTRQTQRADIKWVYTNLNRGSRNHLRSFDMTLKRQSGASAYQPQHLSQAEYDAIVYSAPERGGMGGMGGMGGMGGMGAGRGAGGGRW
;
A
#
# COMPACT_ATOMS: atom_id res chain seq x y z
N GLY A 1 -15.90 11.18 12.48
CA GLY A 1 -15.02 10.10 12.05
C GLY A 1 -13.55 10.50 12.17
N LEU A 2 -12.70 9.53 12.40
CA LEU A 2 -11.26 9.76 12.53
C LEU A 2 -10.69 10.11 11.14
N ARG A 3 -10.11 11.31 11.01
CA ARG A 3 -9.54 11.82 9.73
C ARG A 3 -8.49 10.87 9.12
N ASN A 4 -7.79 10.10 9.94
CA ASN A 4 -6.81 9.11 9.49
C ASN A 4 -7.41 8.13 8.48
N PHE A 5 -8.58 7.56 8.78
CA PHE A 5 -9.21 6.59 7.88
C PHE A 5 -9.59 7.20 6.53
N SER A 6 -10.06 8.45 6.50
CA SER A 6 -10.44 9.11 5.23
C SER A 6 -9.25 9.29 4.30
N ASN A 7 -8.09 9.64 4.83
CA ASN A 7 -6.87 9.82 4.05
C ASN A 7 -6.30 8.46 3.58
N ILE A 8 -6.32 7.45 4.45
CA ILE A 8 -5.82 6.10 4.16
C ILE A 8 -6.67 5.45 3.07
N VAL A 9 -8.01 5.56 3.11
CA VAL A 9 -8.91 4.99 2.08
C VAL A 9 -8.51 5.40 0.65
N GLN A 10 -8.07 6.64 0.44
CA GLN A 10 -7.62 7.06 -0.90
C GLN A 10 -6.29 6.40 -1.29
N SER A 11 -5.38 6.26 -0.35
CA SER A 11 -4.11 5.55 -0.54
C SER A 11 -4.37 4.07 -0.86
N GLU A 12 -5.24 3.40 -0.10
CA GLU A 12 -5.58 2.00 -0.32
C GLU A 12 -6.22 1.74 -1.69
N ARG A 13 -7.03 2.68 -2.19
CA ARG A 13 -7.53 2.61 -3.56
C ARG A 13 -6.42 2.70 -4.61
N GLN A 14 -5.34 3.44 -4.36
CA GLN A 14 -4.18 3.48 -5.25
C GLN A 14 -3.39 2.17 -5.16
N HIS A 15 -3.23 1.61 -3.96
CA HIS A 15 -2.63 0.30 -3.73
C HIS A 15 -3.38 -0.79 -4.51
N GLN A 16 -4.70 -0.84 -4.38
CA GLN A 16 -5.54 -1.79 -5.11
C GLN A 16 -5.37 -1.65 -6.64
N ARG A 17 -5.36 -0.42 -7.17
CA ARG A 17 -5.15 -0.19 -8.62
C ARG A 17 -3.77 -0.67 -9.08
N ALA A 18 -2.74 -0.53 -8.28
CA ALA A 18 -1.40 -0.99 -8.62
C ALA A 18 -1.34 -2.52 -8.70
N VAL A 19 -1.99 -3.22 -7.77
CA VAL A 19 -2.12 -4.69 -7.81
C VAL A 19 -2.97 -5.12 -9.01
N GLN A 20 -4.08 -4.45 -9.28
CA GLN A 20 -4.91 -4.72 -10.47
C GLN A 20 -4.12 -4.54 -11.78
N GLY A 21 -3.23 -3.54 -11.85
CA GLY A 21 -2.32 -3.36 -12.98
C GLY A 21 -1.38 -4.54 -13.18
N LEU A 22 -0.85 -5.13 -12.09
CA LEU A 22 -0.07 -6.36 -12.18
C LEU A 22 -0.92 -7.54 -12.65
N LEU A 23 -2.11 -7.75 -12.09
CA LEU A 23 -3.01 -8.82 -12.52
C LEU A 23 -3.30 -8.75 -14.02
N GLN A 24 -3.57 -7.55 -14.54
CA GLN A 24 -3.77 -7.33 -15.97
C GLN A 24 -2.52 -7.63 -16.79
N THR A 25 -1.35 -7.17 -16.34
CA THR A 25 -0.06 -7.40 -17.01
C THR A 25 0.23 -8.90 -17.14
N TYR A 26 -0.07 -9.66 -16.09
CA TYR A 26 0.13 -11.11 -16.04
C TYR A 26 -1.07 -11.91 -16.52
N ARG A 27 -2.15 -11.27 -17.01
CA ARG A 27 -3.40 -11.89 -17.47
C ARG A 27 -4.02 -12.82 -16.42
N LEU A 28 -3.97 -12.39 -15.17
CA LEU A 28 -4.57 -13.09 -14.04
C LEU A 28 -5.97 -12.53 -13.77
N THR A 29 -6.86 -13.39 -13.35
CA THR A 29 -8.21 -12.98 -12.92
C THR A 29 -8.14 -12.22 -11.61
N ASP A 30 -8.82 -11.08 -11.54
CA ASP A 30 -8.98 -10.35 -10.29
C ASP A 30 -9.95 -11.10 -9.36
N PRO A 31 -9.48 -11.62 -8.21
CA PRO A 31 -10.34 -12.39 -7.30
C PRO A 31 -11.39 -11.53 -6.58
N THR A 32 -11.29 -10.19 -6.72
CA THR A 32 -12.22 -9.24 -6.10
C THR A 32 -13.26 -8.70 -7.08
N ALA A 33 -13.19 -9.07 -8.36
CA ALA A 33 -14.08 -8.58 -9.40
C ALA A 33 -15.56 -8.88 -9.05
N GLY A 34 -16.38 -7.83 -9.06
CA GLY A 34 -17.83 -7.93 -8.78
C GLY A 34 -18.19 -8.15 -7.31
N LYS A 35 -17.22 -8.17 -6.40
CA LYS A 35 -17.45 -8.35 -4.96
C LYS A 35 -17.69 -7.03 -4.24
N ARG A 36 -18.51 -7.09 -3.20
CA ARG A 36 -18.75 -5.97 -2.27
C ARG A 36 -17.71 -5.97 -1.16
N ALA A 37 -17.59 -4.86 -0.44
CA ALA A 37 -16.74 -4.77 0.75
C ALA A 37 -17.14 -5.86 1.77
N GLY A 38 -16.16 -6.64 2.21
CA GLY A 38 -16.35 -7.77 3.13
C GLY A 38 -16.71 -9.10 2.46
N GLU A 39 -16.83 -9.12 1.12
CA GLU A 39 -17.01 -10.35 0.33
C GLU A 39 -15.68 -10.77 -0.26
N PHE A 40 -15.17 -11.92 0.13
CA PHE A 40 -13.92 -12.48 -0.36
C PHE A 40 -14.15 -13.86 -0.97
N THR A 41 -13.28 -14.27 -1.90
CA THR A 41 -13.31 -15.63 -2.46
C THR A 41 -12.87 -16.64 -1.41
N ASP A 42 -11.89 -16.25 -0.61
CA ASP A 42 -11.38 -17.03 0.49
C ASP A 42 -12.23 -16.78 1.75
N PRO A 43 -12.80 -17.82 2.37
CA PRO A 43 -13.61 -17.68 3.58
C PRO A 43 -12.80 -17.19 4.79
N GLU A 44 -11.48 -17.44 4.85
CA GLU A 44 -10.63 -16.96 5.93
C GLU A 44 -10.57 -15.43 5.94
N PHE A 45 -10.46 -14.80 4.76
CA PHE A 45 -10.53 -13.34 4.66
C PHE A 45 -11.91 -12.77 5.05
N THR A 46 -12.98 -13.48 4.73
CA THR A 46 -14.34 -13.08 5.15
C THR A 46 -14.45 -13.11 6.67
N GLN A 47 -13.95 -14.16 7.30
CA GLN A 47 -13.96 -14.29 8.76
C GLN A 47 -13.09 -13.22 9.43
N LEU A 48 -11.86 -13.01 8.92
CA LEU A 48 -10.96 -11.97 9.41
C LEU A 48 -11.61 -10.59 9.32
N TYR A 49 -12.22 -10.26 8.18
CA TYR A 49 -12.92 -9.00 8.01
C TYR A 49 -14.01 -8.79 9.05
N GLN A 50 -14.85 -9.80 9.30
CA GLN A 50 -15.92 -9.73 10.30
C GLN A 50 -15.37 -9.53 11.71
N GLN A 51 -14.28 -10.21 12.05
CA GLN A 51 -13.61 -10.07 13.35
C GLN A 51 -13.07 -8.64 13.54
N LEU A 52 -12.35 -8.13 12.55
CA LEU A 52 -11.74 -6.79 12.58
C LEU A 52 -12.81 -5.69 12.66
N VAL A 53 -13.89 -5.79 11.86
CA VAL A 53 -15.00 -4.84 11.90
C VAL A 53 -15.70 -4.87 13.26
N THR A 54 -15.96 -6.06 13.81
CA THR A 54 -16.56 -6.21 15.13
C THR A 54 -15.69 -5.61 16.24
N GLN A 55 -14.37 -5.85 16.18
CA GLN A 55 -13.42 -5.27 17.13
C GLN A 55 -13.36 -3.75 16.99
N GLY A 56 -13.22 -3.23 15.77
CA GLY A 56 -13.10 -1.80 15.51
C GLY A 56 -14.36 -1.00 15.84
N ALA A 57 -15.54 -1.64 15.84
CA ALA A 57 -16.81 -0.99 16.19
C ALA A 57 -16.98 -0.70 17.69
N ARG A 58 -16.12 -1.25 18.58
CA ARG A 58 -16.25 -1.09 20.04
C ARG A 58 -15.88 0.31 20.52
N SER A 59 -14.82 0.89 19.96
CA SER A 59 -14.35 2.23 20.32
C SER A 59 -13.44 2.82 19.23
N ASN A 60 -13.22 4.15 19.30
CA ASN A 60 -12.23 4.81 18.44
C ASN A 60 -10.81 4.25 18.63
N VAL A 61 -10.45 3.89 19.86
CA VAL A 61 -9.16 3.29 20.18
C VAL A 61 -9.05 1.90 19.55
N ASP A 62 -10.09 1.08 19.64
CA ASP A 62 -10.11 -0.25 19.01
C ASP A 62 -10.09 -0.15 17.48
N ALA A 63 -10.80 0.82 16.89
CA ALA A 63 -10.71 1.07 15.44
C ALA A 63 -9.28 1.42 15.00
N LEU A 64 -8.58 2.27 15.77
CA LEU A 64 -7.18 2.62 15.48
C LEU A 64 -6.23 1.43 15.66
N LYS A 65 -6.46 0.57 16.66
CA LYS A 65 -5.69 -0.66 16.84
C LYS A 65 -5.90 -1.63 15.68
N VAL A 66 -7.14 -1.77 15.22
CA VAL A 66 -7.45 -2.58 14.03
C VAL A 66 -6.75 -2.02 12.79
N GLY A 67 -6.77 -0.69 12.60
CA GLY A 67 -6.03 -0.06 11.52
C GLY A 67 -4.54 -0.36 11.59
N ALA A 68 -3.92 -0.21 12.76
CA ALA A 68 -2.50 -0.53 12.96
C ALA A 68 -2.19 -2.02 12.67
N LEU A 69 -3.06 -2.94 13.09
CA LEU A 69 -2.93 -4.38 12.83
C LEU A 69 -2.97 -4.71 11.33
N ILE A 70 -3.87 -4.09 10.58
CA ILE A 70 -3.96 -4.29 9.13
C ILE A 70 -2.66 -3.83 8.45
N GLU A 71 -2.16 -2.65 8.79
CA GLU A 71 -0.91 -2.15 8.21
C GLU A 71 0.31 -3.01 8.59
N GLU A 72 0.32 -3.55 9.80
CA GLU A 72 1.36 -4.47 10.26
C GLU A 72 1.34 -5.78 9.45
N LEU A 73 0.16 -6.35 9.21
CA LEU A 73 -0.03 -7.52 8.35
C LEU A 73 0.47 -7.25 6.93
N ASP A 74 0.06 -6.12 6.34
CA ASP A 74 0.49 -5.73 5.00
C ASP A 74 2.01 -5.61 4.91
N ILE A 75 2.66 -4.99 5.90
CA ILE A 75 4.12 -4.84 5.94
C ILE A 75 4.80 -6.21 6.01
N ALA A 76 4.34 -7.10 6.88
CA ALA A 76 4.90 -8.44 7.04
C ALA A 76 4.78 -9.24 5.74
N ASP A 77 3.59 -9.27 5.14
CA ASP A 77 3.31 -9.99 3.90
C ASP A 77 4.10 -9.42 2.72
N LEU A 78 4.11 -8.11 2.53
CA LEU A 78 4.85 -7.46 1.45
C LEU A 78 6.36 -7.64 1.59
N ASN A 79 6.90 -7.67 2.81
CA ASN A 79 8.29 -8.04 3.06
C ASN A 79 8.60 -9.47 2.61
N GLN A 80 7.71 -10.41 2.94
CA GLN A 80 7.86 -11.81 2.53
C GLN A 80 7.75 -11.96 1.02
N LEU A 81 6.71 -11.42 0.40
CA LEU A 81 6.44 -11.50 -1.03
C LEU A 81 7.54 -10.85 -1.87
N THR A 82 8.10 -9.72 -1.39
CA THR A 82 9.22 -9.05 -2.07
C THR A 82 10.48 -9.92 -2.10
N ARG A 83 10.71 -10.74 -1.06
CA ARG A 83 11.83 -11.70 -1.04
C ARG A 83 11.60 -12.88 -1.98
N GLN A 84 10.37 -13.30 -2.17
CA GLN A 84 10.01 -14.48 -2.97
C GLN A 84 10.01 -14.21 -4.47
N THR A 85 9.72 -13.01 -4.92
CA THR A 85 9.68 -12.68 -6.35
C THR A 85 11.04 -12.27 -6.89
N GLN A 86 11.34 -12.64 -8.14
CA GLN A 86 12.50 -12.12 -8.90
C GLN A 86 12.12 -11.06 -9.94
N ARG A 87 10.83 -10.78 -10.09
CA ARG A 87 10.32 -9.83 -11.07
C ARG A 87 10.45 -8.40 -10.59
N ALA A 88 11.16 -7.58 -11.36
CA ALA A 88 11.48 -6.20 -10.98
C ALA A 88 10.24 -5.31 -10.87
N ASP A 89 9.27 -5.48 -11.76
CA ASP A 89 7.99 -4.76 -11.75
C ASP A 89 7.14 -5.08 -10.52
N ILE A 90 7.06 -6.36 -10.14
CA ILE A 90 6.37 -6.79 -8.92
C ILE A 90 7.09 -6.25 -7.68
N LYS A 91 8.44 -6.38 -7.61
CA LYS A 91 9.23 -5.80 -6.51
C LYS A 91 9.00 -4.31 -6.36
N TRP A 92 8.94 -3.59 -7.48
CA TRP A 92 8.70 -2.16 -7.46
C TRP A 92 7.32 -1.82 -6.86
N VAL A 93 6.27 -2.53 -7.29
CA VAL A 93 4.93 -2.34 -6.73
C VAL A 93 4.92 -2.67 -5.25
N TYR A 94 5.39 -3.85 -4.84
CA TYR A 94 5.41 -4.26 -3.43
C TYR A 94 6.20 -3.30 -2.53
N THR A 95 7.34 -2.79 -3.00
CA THR A 95 8.14 -1.80 -2.26
C THR A 95 7.37 -0.49 -2.05
N ASN A 96 6.61 -0.05 -3.06
CA ASN A 96 5.80 1.16 -2.96
C ASN A 96 4.59 0.98 -2.03
N LEU A 97 3.89 -0.15 -2.11
CA LEU A 97 2.82 -0.54 -1.20
C LEU A 97 3.32 -0.55 0.24
N ASN A 98 4.40 -1.27 0.49
CA ASN A 98 5.03 -1.39 1.80
C ASN A 98 5.42 -0.04 2.42
N ARG A 99 5.93 0.90 1.59
CA ARG A 99 6.19 2.27 2.05
C ARG A 99 4.90 2.99 2.46
N GLY A 100 3.81 2.79 1.73
CA GLY A 100 2.49 3.32 2.08
C GLY A 100 2.03 2.79 3.44
N SER A 101 2.03 1.46 3.61
CA SER A 101 1.64 0.81 4.86
C SER A 101 2.49 1.24 6.06
N ARG A 102 3.81 1.44 5.88
CA ARG A 102 4.64 2.02 6.96
C ARG A 102 4.24 3.45 7.33
N ASN A 103 3.86 4.29 6.36
CA ASN A 103 3.37 5.64 6.65
C ASN A 103 2.01 5.61 7.36
N HIS A 104 1.13 4.71 6.97
CA HIS A 104 -0.16 4.52 7.62
C HIS A 104 0.02 4.02 9.07
N LEU A 105 0.90 3.05 9.29
CA LEU A 105 1.21 2.54 10.64
C LEU A 105 1.71 3.66 11.57
N ARG A 106 2.62 4.53 11.08
CA ARG A 106 3.05 5.75 11.82
C ARG A 106 1.87 6.64 12.19
N SER A 107 0.93 6.84 11.26
CA SER A 107 -0.25 7.66 11.46
C SER A 107 -1.19 7.08 12.53
N PHE A 108 -1.39 5.76 12.52
CA PHE A 108 -2.18 5.07 13.54
C PHE A 108 -1.51 5.14 14.91
N ASP A 109 -0.22 4.82 15.00
CA ASP A 109 0.55 4.88 16.26
C ASP A 109 0.52 6.28 16.88
N MET A 110 0.80 7.32 16.06
CA MET A 110 0.77 8.71 16.53
C MET A 110 -0.63 9.10 17.06
N THR A 111 -1.69 8.62 16.40
CA THR A 111 -3.06 8.94 16.83
C THR A 111 -3.45 8.18 18.09
N LEU A 112 -3.04 6.92 18.22
CA LEU A 112 -3.20 6.13 19.44
C LEU A 112 -2.51 6.79 20.64
N LYS A 113 -1.26 7.23 20.47
CA LYS A 113 -0.51 7.96 21.52
C LYS A 113 -1.23 9.22 21.97
N ARG A 114 -1.85 9.97 21.05
CA ARG A 114 -2.62 11.18 21.37
C ARG A 114 -3.91 10.87 22.13
N GLN A 115 -4.55 9.73 21.84
CA GLN A 115 -5.84 9.39 22.48
C GLN A 115 -5.69 8.68 23.81
N SER A 116 -4.64 7.90 23.99
CA SER A 116 -4.45 7.05 25.19
C SER A 116 -3.27 7.47 26.06
N GLY A 117 -2.51 8.49 25.68
CA GLY A 117 -1.34 8.97 26.43
C GLY A 117 -0.10 8.07 26.37
N ALA A 118 -0.22 6.87 25.80
CA ALA A 118 0.88 5.93 25.58
C ALA A 118 0.57 5.10 24.33
N SER A 119 1.57 4.42 23.74
CA SER A 119 1.29 3.46 22.68
C SER A 119 0.45 2.32 23.24
N ALA A 120 -0.81 2.29 22.85
CA ALA A 120 -1.74 1.26 23.29
C ALA A 120 -1.72 0.03 22.36
N TYR A 121 -0.85 0.05 21.32
CA TYR A 121 -0.69 -1.02 20.36
C TYR A 121 0.57 -1.82 20.66
N GLN A 122 0.44 -3.14 20.63
CA GLN A 122 1.55 -4.08 20.71
C GLN A 122 1.61 -4.80 19.37
N PRO A 123 2.77 -4.82 18.69
CA PRO A 123 2.91 -5.50 17.42
C PRO A 123 2.67 -7.00 17.57
N GLN A 124 2.04 -7.59 16.56
CA GLN A 124 1.63 -9.00 16.55
C GLN A 124 2.33 -9.80 15.43
N HIS A 125 2.74 -9.14 14.36
CA HIS A 125 3.35 -9.74 13.16
C HIS A 125 4.76 -9.22 12.87
N LEU A 126 5.11 -8.07 13.42
CA LEU A 126 6.48 -7.53 13.43
C LEU A 126 7.11 -7.73 14.81
N SER A 127 8.42 -7.83 14.86
CA SER A 127 9.12 -7.70 16.13
C SER A 127 8.97 -6.27 16.68
N GLN A 128 9.10 -6.09 18.00
CA GLN A 128 9.04 -4.76 18.61
C GLN A 128 10.10 -3.83 17.99
N ALA A 129 11.29 -4.34 17.69
CA ALA A 129 12.36 -3.56 17.07
C ALA A 129 12.02 -3.08 15.67
N GLU A 130 11.37 -3.91 14.84
CA GLU A 130 10.90 -3.53 13.50
C GLU A 130 9.79 -2.48 13.58
N TYR A 131 8.84 -2.69 14.47
CA TYR A 131 7.75 -1.73 14.73
C TYR A 131 8.31 -0.37 15.14
N ASP A 132 9.21 -0.34 16.14
CA ASP A 132 9.83 0.87 16.65
C ASP A 132 10.65 1.58 15.57
N ALA A 133 11.41 0.84 14.76
CA ALA A 133 12.14 1.39 13.62
C ALA A 133 11.22 2.09 12.61
N ILE A 134 9.99 1.61 12.45
CA ILE A 134 8.99 2.24 11.59
C ILE A 134 8.41 3.48 12.27
N VAL A 135 7.81 3.34 13.45
CA VAL A 135 6.99 4.40 14.04
C VAL A 135 7.80 5.60 14.54
N TYR A 136 9.08 5.41 14.85
CA TYR A 136 9.99 6.49 15.25
C TYR A 136 10.80 7.09 14.09
N SER A 137 10.66 6.56 12.87
CA SER A 137 11.32 7.14 11.70
C SER A 137 10.49 8.27 11.07
N ALA A 138 11.15 9.10 10.27
CA ALA A 138 10.45 10.13 9.48
C ALA A 138 9.51 9.51 8.44
N PRO A 139 8.41 10.19 8.06
CA PRO A 139 7.56 9.76 6.96
C PRO A 139 8.33 9.60 5.67
N GLU A 140 8.10 8.50 4.98
CA GLU A 140 8.75 8.17 3.72
C GLU A 140 8.06 8.90 2.57
N ARG A 141 8.86 9.67 1.80
CA ARG A 141 8.38 10.39 0.61
C ARG A 141 8.46 9.51 -0.63
N GLY A 142 7.59 9.75 -1.57
CA GLY A 142 7.50 9.05 -2.86
C GLY A 142 6.09 8.50 -3.08
N GLY A 143 5.67 8.43 -4.31
CA GLY A 143 4.36 7.93 -4.71
C GLY A 143 4.48 7.09 -5.98
N MET A 144 3.44 6.33 -6.31
CA MET A 144 3.32 5.54 -7.53
C MET A 144 3.14 6.40 -8.80
N GLY A 145 3.39 7.71 -8.74
CA GLY A 145 3.17 8.65 -9.85
C GLY A 145 4.11 8.51 -11.05
N GLY A 146 4.89 7.46 -11.18
CA GLY A 146 5.92 7.29 -12.21
C GLY A 146 5.69 6.22 -13.29
N MET A 147 4.54 5.55 -13.35
CA MET A 147 4.29 4.51 -14.36
C MET A 147 3.66 5.01 -15.68
N GLY A 148 3.63 6.32 -15.93
CA GLY A 148 3.05 6.90 -17.14
C GLY A 148 4.07 7.21 -18.26
N GLY A 149 5.12 6.38 -18.50
CA GLY A 149 6.15 6.76 -19.47
C GLY A 149 7.09 5.67 -20.00
N MET A 150 6.67 4.42 -20.09
CA MET A 150 7.44 3.40 -20.84
C MET A 150 6.64 2.88 -22.05
N GLY A 151 6.36 3.78 -22.98
CA GLY A 151 5.77 3.44 -24.26
C GLY A 151 6.22 4.43 -25.30
N GLY A 152 7.39 4.19 -25.96
CA GLY A 152 7.82 5.05 -27.04
C GLY A 152 9.31 4.97 -27.39
N MET A 153 9.88 3.77 -27.58
CA MET A 153 11.08 3.59 -28.37
C MET A 153 10.69 2.92 -29.69
N GLY A 154 10.59 3.73 -30.74
CA GLY A 154 10.38 3.25 -32.07
C GLY A 154 10.29 4.41 -33.05
N GLY A 155 11.38 4.74 -33.73
CA GLY A 155 11.36 5.69 -34.84
C GLY A 155 12.73 6.25 -35.17
N MET A 156 13.62 5.41 -35.71
CA MET A 156 14.73 5.88 -36.54
C MET A 156 14.16 6.48 -37.84
N GLY A 157 14.43 7.76 -38.08
CA GLY A 157 14.16 8.43 -39.34
C GLY A 157 15.35 9.28 -39.72
N ALA A 158 16.23 8.75 -40.59
CA ALA A 158 17.25 9.51 -41.24
C ALA A 158 16.63 10.47 -42.25
N GLY A 159 17.05 11.71 -42.26
CA GLY A 159 16.68 12.70 -43.27
C GLY A 159 17.67 13.84 -43.34
N ARG A 160 18.52 13.79 -44.34
CA ARG A 160 19.44 14.85 -44.78
C ARG A 160 18.68 16.09 -45.25
N GLY A 161 19.27 17.23 -45.12
CA GLY A 161 18.85 18.44 -45.83
C GLY A 161 19.66 19.68 -45.49
N ALA A 162 20.57 20.01 -46.36
CA ALA A 162 21.42 21.23 -46.36
C ALA A 162 20.62 22.48 -46.81
N GLY A 163 21.15 23.67 -46.49
CA GLY A 163 20.80 24.95 -47.08
C GLY A 163 20.58 26.00 -45.99
N GLY A 164 21.40 26.98 -45.72
CA GLY A 164 21.96 28.03 -46.58
C GLY A 164 21.12 29.29 -46.48
N GLY A 165 21.71 30.41 -45.95
CA GLY A 165 21.18 31.73 -46.21
C GLY A 165 20.90 32.64 -45.00
N ARG A 166 21.90 33.40 -44.65
CA ARG A 166 21.91 34.88 -44.39
C ARG A 166 20.52 35.56 -44.30
N TRP A 167 20.31 36.30 -43.30
CA TRP A 167 20.38 37.78 -43.04
C TRP A 167 20.29 38.06 -41.55
#